data_bfb245e97ed2cb2430bf0f99975244b6
#
_entry.id   bfb245e97ed2cb2430bf0f99975244b6
#
_cell.length_a   1.000
_cell.length_b   1.000
_cell.length_c   1.000
_cell.angle_alpha   90.00
_cell.angle_beta   90.00
_cell.angle_gamma   90.00
#
_symmetry.space_group_name_H-M   'P 1'
#
loop_
_entity.id
_entity.type
_entity.pdbx_description
1 polymer ?
#
loop_
_entity_poly.entity_id
_entity_poly.type
_entity_poly.pdbx_seq_one_letter_code
_entity_poly.pdbx_strand_id
1 'polypeptide(L)'
;MSSVLKSVGAITLFVEDPQRSKSFYQDVFDVSVIYEDAAAFSFENTIVNLLSLPAARELIYPGAVANREAGSRFQLTIWVDDADAVCKELTTRGVELLNGPLNREWGMRTASFTDPDGHIWEIAEKLPETESS
;
A
#
# COMPACT_ATOMS: atom_id res chain seq x y z
N MET A 1 -12.23 -29.63 2.33
CA MET A 1 -13.03 -29.02 1.27
C MET A 1 -12.23 -27.92 0.63
N SER A 2 -12.06 -27.98 -0.65
CA SER A 2 -11.30 -26.91 -1.29
C SER A 2 -12.18 -25.72 -1.53
N SER A 3 -11.64 -24.56 -1.33
CA SER A 3 -12.35 -23.33 -1.55
C SER A 3 -12.37 -22.99 -3.03
N VAL A 4 -13.49 -22.43 -3.52
CA VAL A 4 -13.53 -21.88 -4.86
C VAL A 4 -12.93 -20.47 -4.88
N LEU A 5 -12.74 -19.85 -3.72
CA LEU A 5 -12.12 -18.54 -3.55
C LEU A 5 -10.66 -18.79 -3.17
N LYS A 6 -9.79 -18.84 -4.17
CA LYS A 6 -8.43 -19.34 -3.98
C LYS A 6 -7.34 -18.31 -3.80
N SER A 7 -7.54 -17.11 -4.29
CA SER A 7 -6.49 -16.07 -4.21
C SER A 7 -7.06 -14.69 -4.42
N VAL A 8 -6.30 -13.68 -3.97
CA VAL A 8 -6.62 -12.29 -4.26
C VAL A 8 -5.77 -11.89 -5.45
N GLY A 9 -6.40 -11.70 -6.60
CA GLY A 9 -5.67 -11.41 -7.84
C GLY A 9 -5.36 -9.95 -8.06
N ALA A 10 -6.12 -9.06 -7.44
CA ALA A 10 -5.90 -7.63 -7.58
C ALA A 10 -6.45 -6.90 -6.37
N ILE A 11 -5.86 -5.74 -6.11
CA ILE A 11 -6.35 -4.81 -5.11
C ILE A 11 -6.67 -3.53 -5.87
N THR A 12 -7.84 -2.96 -5.66
CA THR A 12 -8.20 -1.71 -6.31
C THR A 12 -8.29 -0.61 -5.25
N LEU A 13 -7.50 0.44 -5.43
CA LEU A 13 -7.52 1.61 -4.55
C LEU A 13 -8.40 2.67 -5.21
N PHE A 14 -9.34 3.21 -4.46
CA PHE A 14 -10.22 4.26 -4.93
C PHE A 14 -9.54 5.60 -4.68
N VAL A 15 -9.32 6.37 -5.72
CA VAL A 15 -8.48 7.57 -5.67
C VAL A 15 -9.16 8.76 -6.32
N GLU A 16 -8.85 9.97 -5.82
CA GLU A 16 -9.43 11.17 -6.38
C GLU A 16 -8.87 11.46 -7.76
N ASP A 17 -7.57 11.28 -7.94
CA ASP A 17 -6.89 11.59 -9.20
C ASP A 17 -5.95 10.44 -9.55
N PRO A 18 -6.36 9.54 -10.44
CA PRO A 18 -5.53 8.39 -10.82
C PRO A 18 -4.15 8.78 -11.37
N GLN A 19 -4.03 9.90 -12.06
CA GLN A 19 -2.73 10.32 -12.59
C GLN A 19 -1.78 10.78 -11.49
N ARG A 20 -2.29 11.48 -10.48
CA ARG A 20 -1.49 11.87 -9.33
C ARG A 20 -1.04 10.63 -8.55
N SER A 21 -1.95 9.69 -8.34
CA SER A 21 -1.62 8.44 -7.64
C SER A 21 -0.60 7.63 -8.41
N LYS A 22 -0.76 7.53 -9.74
CA LYS A 22 0.19 6.82 -10.59
C LYS A 22 1.59 7.43 -10.46
N SER A 23 1.69 8.75 -10.50
CA SER A 23 2.98 9.44 -10.35
C SER A 23 3.61 9.16 -9.00
N PHE A 24 2.80 9.17 -7.95
CA PHE A 24 3.27 8.85 -6.61
C PHE A 24 3.88 7.44 -6.57
N TYR A 25 3.17 6.45 -7.08
CA TYR A 25 3.64 5.07 -7.03
C TYR A 25 4.87 4.83 -7.91
N GLN A 26 4.93 5.49 -9.06
CA GLN A 26 6.12 5.41 -9.90
C GLN A 26 7.34 6.01 -9.21
N ASP A 27 7.17 7.19 -8.59
CA ASP A 27 8.29 7.91 -7.99
C ASP A 27 8.73 7.32 -6.65
N VAL A 28 7.77 6.85 -5.85
CA VAL A 28 8.07 6.40 -4.48
C VAL A 28 8.36 4.90 -4.43
N PHE A 29 7.57 4.09 -5.16
CA PHE A 29 7.69 2.65 -5.10
C PHE A 29 8.59 2.08 -6.20
N ASP A 30 8.88 2.87 -7.24
CA ASP A 30 9.68 2.43 -8.38
C ASP A 30 9.07 1.18 -9.03
N VAL A 31 7.75 1.17 -9.17
CA VAL A 31 7.04 0.04 -9.77
C VAL A 31 6.74 0.30 -11.25
N SER A 32 6.59 -0.77 -12.01
CA SER A 32 6.26 -0.67 -13.43
C SER A 32 4.78 -0.54 -13.63
N VAL A 33 4.38 0.37 -14.50
CA VAL A 33 2.98 0.53 -14.89
C VAL A 33 2.65 -0.57 -15.89
N ILE A 34 1.53 -1.27 -15.65
CA ILE A 34 1.15 -2.38 -16.52
C ILE A 34 0.46 -1.88 -17.78
N TYR A 35 -0.41 -0.89 -17.65
CA TYR A 35 -1.14 -0.33 -18.76
C TYR A 35 -1.00 1.18 -18.75
N GLU A 36 -0.62 1.78 -19.89
CA GLU A 36 -0.42 3.22 -19.94
C GLU A 36 -1.72 4.00 -19.73
N ASP A 37 -2.81 3.49 -20.27
CA ASP A 37 -4.10 4.17 -20.20
C ASP A 37 -4.85 3.88 -18.90
N ALA A 38 -4.55 2.77 -18.25
CA ALA A 38 -5.16 2.43 -16.99
C ALA A 38 -4.12 2.64 -15.90
N ALA A 39 -4.49 3.32 -14.86
CA ALA A 39 -3.59 3.51 -13.74
C ALA A 39 -3.51 2.20 -12.95
N ALA A 40 -2.59 1.35 -13.30
CA ALA A 40 -2.36 0.07 -12.64
C ALA A 40 -0.88 -0.24 -12.60
N PHE A 41 -0.46 -0.89 -11.53
CA PHE A 41 0.93 -1.35 -11.39
C PHE A 41 0.94 -2.73 -10.73
N SER A 42 2.08 -3.41 -10.77
CA SER A 42 2.15 -4.74 -10.19
C SER A 42 3.32 -4.89 -9.24
N PHE A 43 3.07 -5.64 -8.20
CA PHE A 43 4.11 -6.27 -7.40
C PHE A 43 4.29 -7.70 -7.93
N GLU A 44 5.24 -8.44 -7.40
CA GLU A 44 5.46 -9.81 -7.84
C GLU A 44 4.24 -10.70 -7.69
N ASN A 45 3.44 -10.45 -6.69
CA ASN A 45 2.34 -11.35 -6.33
C ASN A 45 0.95 -10.77 -6.53
N THR A 46 0.80 -9.55 -6.95
CA THR A 46 -0.53 -8.96 -7.12
C THR A 46 -0.50 -7.70 -7.98
N ILE A 47 -1.65 -7.35 -8.50
CA ILE A 47 -1.86 -6.13 -9.28
C ILE A 47 -2.57 -5.13 -8.40
N VAL A 48 -2.19 -3.87 -8.50
CA VAL A 48 -2.88 -2.77 -7.82
C VAL A 48 -3.45 -1.84 -8.88
N ASN A 49 -4.78 -1.68 -8.87
CA ASN A 49 -5.47 -0.76 -9.76
C ASN A 49 -5.77 0.54 -9.03
N LEU A 50 -5.71 1.64 -9.75
CA LEU A 50 -6.04 2.97 -9.22
C LEU A 50 -7.30 3.44 -9.94
N LEU A 51 -8.43 3.44 -9.24
CA LEU A 51 -9.73 3.72 -9.84
C LEU A 51 -10.29 5.05 -9.33
N SER A 52 -10.75 5.90 -10.23
CA SER A 52 -11.28 7.20 -9.84
C SER A 52 -12.53 7.04 -8.96
N LEU A 53 -12.79 8.03 -8.11
CA LEU A 53 -13.96 7.97 -7.22
C LEU A 53 -15.27 7.84 -7.98
N PRO A 54 -15.53 8.59 -9.08
CA PRO A 54 -16.76 8.39 -9.84
C PRO A 54 -16.91 6.97 -10.38
N ALA A 55 -15.84 6.40 -10.92
CA ALA A 55 -15.88 5.02 -11.42
C ALA A 55 -16.05 4.02 -10.28
N ALA A 56 -15.43 4.29 -9.12
CA ALA A 56 -15.60 3.44 -7.95
C ALA A 56 -17.04 3.42 -7.45
N ARG A 57 -17.68 4.60 -7.41
CA ARG A 57 -19.09 4.69 -6.98
C ARG A 57 -20.00 3.85 -7.88
N GLU A 58 -19.72 3.87 -9.15
CA GLU A 58 -20.50 3.08 -10.08
C GLU A 58 -20.24 1.60 -9.90
N LEU A 59 -18.97 1.24 -9.74
CA LEU A 59 -18.57 -0.15 -9.64
C LEU A 59 -19.16 -0.86 -8.43
N ILE A 60 -19.20 -0.20 -7.28
CA ILE A 60 -19.65 -0.85 -6.04
C ILE A 60 -21.06 -0.45 -5.63
N TYR A 61 -21.77 0.30 -6.48
CA TYR A 61 -23.14 0.73 -6.18
C TYR A 61 -24.00 -0.45 -5.76
N PRO A 62 -24.83 -0.37 -4.71
CA PRO A 62 -25.12 0.81 -3.88
C PRO A 62 -24.20 0.99 -2.67
N GLY A 63 -23.05 0.34 -2.64
CA GLY A 63 -22.07 0.56 -1.59
C GLY A 63 -21.51 1.98 -1.65
N ALA A 64 -21.08 2.51 -0.51
CA ALA A 64 -20.54 3.85 -0.43
C ALA A 64 -19.03 3.86 -0.57
N VAL A 65 -18.51 4.88 -1.21
CA VAL A 65 -17.06 5.10 -1.29
C VAL A 65 -16.69 6.10 -0.20
N ALA A 66 -15.71 5.74 0.65
CA ALA A 66 -15.27 6.62 1.72
C ALA A 66 -14.50 7.81 1.16
N ASN A 67 -14.62 8.96 1.81
CA ASN A 67 -13.81 10.10 1.46
C ASN A 67 -12.51 10.07 2.26
N ARG A 68 -11.61 10.99 1.98
CA ARG A 68 -10.30 11.03 2.60
C ARG A 68 -10.36 11.16 4.13
N GLU A 69 -11.34 11.89 4.64
CA GLU A 69 -11.47 12.15 6.06
C GLU A 69 -12.04 10.97 6.84
N ALA A 70 -12.53 9.95 6.15
CA ALA A 70 -13.11 8.77 6.80
C ALA A 70 -12.08 7.90 7.49
N GLY A 71 -10.79 8.10 7.20
CA GLY A 71 -9.74 7.24 7.75
C GLY A 71 -9.60 5.93 6.98
N SER A 72 -8.70 5.08 7.43
CA SER A 72 -8.45 3.80 6.77
C SER A 72 -8.92 2.66 7.63
N ARG A 73 -9.53 1.68 6.98
CA ARG A 73 -9.95 0.45 7.65
C ARG A 73 -9.01 -0.72 7.42
N PHE A 74 -7.95 -0.52 6.65
CA PHE A 74 -6.98 -1.56 6.36
C PHE A 74 -5.64 -0.92 6.02
N GLN A 75 -4.64 -1.75 5.95
CA GLN A 75 -3.33 -1.33 5.46
C GLN A 75 -2.77 -2.41 4.55
N LEU A 76 -1.84 -2.01 3.73
CA LEU A 76 -1.10 -2.92 2.86
C LEU A 76 0.32 -3.00 3.40
N THR A 77 0.85 -4.20 3.56
CA THR A 77 2.17 -4.40 4.14
C THR A 77 3.15 -4.88 3.09
N ILE A 78 4.31 -4.27 3.05
CA ILE A 78 5.42 -4.70 2.22
C ILE A 78 6.50 -5.25 3.14
N TRP A 79 6.86 -6.53 2.92
CA TRP A 79 7.91 -7.17 3.68
C TRP A 79 9.24 -6.76 3.10
N VAL A 80 10.17 -6.34 3.94
CA VAL A 80 11.50 -5.89 3.51
C VAL A 80 12.57 -6.53 4.38
N ASP A 81 13.79 -6.54 3.87
CA ASP A 81 14.92 -7.09 4.62
C ASP A 81 15.54 -6.09 5.58
N ASP A 82 15.41 -4.79 5.30
CA ASP A 82 16.01 -3.74 6.11
C ASP A 82 15.08 -2.53 6.16
N ALA A 83 14.28 -2.45 7.21
CA ALA A 83 13.30 -1.37 7.35
C ALA A 83 13.96 0.02 7.43
N ASP A 84 15.10 0.13 8.10
CA ASP A 84 15.77 1.43 8.23
C ASP A 84 16.23 1.94 6.86
N ALA A 85 16.81 1.07 6.04
CA ALA A 85 17.28 1.44 4.72
C ALA A 85 16.12 1.83 3.80
N VAL A 86 15.03 1.08 3.84
CA VAL A 86 13.85 1.38 3.03
C VAL A 86 13.22 2.70 3.47
N CYS A 87 13.10 2.94 4.77
CA CYS A 87 12.53 4.19 5.28
C CYS A 87 13.39 5.39 4.89
N LYS A 88 14.71 5.23 4.92
CA LYS A 88 15.62 6.30 4.50
C LYS A 88 15.41 6.62 3.01
N GLU A 89 15.26 5.60 2.19
CA GLU A 89 15.01 5.78 0.78
C GLU A 89 13.67 6.47 0.54
N LEU A 90 12.64 6.06 1.27
CA LEU A 90 11.31 6.68 1.14
C LEU A 90 11.35 8.17 1.52
N THR A 91 12.03 8.52 2.61
CA THR A 91 12.14 9.92 3.01
C THR A 91 12.93 10.72 2.00
N THR A 92 13.95 10.13 1.37
CA THR A 92 14.71 10.76 0.31
C THR A 92 13.80 11.06 -0.90
N ARG A 93 12.82 10.21 -1.14
CA ARG A 93 11.85 10.39 -2.23
C ARG A 93 10.66 11.26 -1.84
N GLY A 94 10.72 11.92 -0.68
CA GLY A 94 9.71 12.88 -0.27
C GLY A 94 8.57 12.33 0.57
N VAL A 95 8.66 11.08 1.01
CA VAL A 95 7.62 10.49 1.86
C VAL A 95 7.78 10.93 3.29
N GLU A 96 6.67 11.33 3.92
CA GLU A 96 6.64 11.65 5.32
C GLU A 96 6.05 10.44 6.05
N LEU A 97 6.82 9.86 6.97
CA LEU A 97 6.35 8.68 7.70
C LEU A 97 5.32 9.08 8.75
N LEU A 98 4.26 8.27 8.89
CA LEU A 98 3.32 8.45 9.99
C LEU A 98 3.96 8.06 11.31
N ASN A 99 4.75 7.01 11.29
CA ASN A 99 5.48 6.54 12.46
C ASN A 99 6.59 5.60 12.01
N GLY A 100 7.51 5.34 12.93
CA GLY A 100 8.57 4.37 12.70
C GLY A 100 9.80 4.95 12.00
N PRO A 101 10.80 4.10 11.70
CA PRO A 101 10.79 2.67 12.02
C PRO A 101 10.97 2.42 13.52
N LEU A 102 10.23 1.46 14.04
CA LEU A 102 10.35 1.08 15.45
C LEU A 102 10.02 -0.41 15.61
N ASN A 103 10.56 -0.99 16.68
CA ASN A 103 10.34 -2.40 16.97
C ASN A 103 9.00 -2.59 17.66
N ARG A 104 8.26 -3.60 17.19
CA ARG A 104 6.96 -3.94 17.75
C ARG A 104 7.10 -5.18 18.63
N GLU A 105 6.16 -5.31 19.58
CA GLU A 105 6.17 -6.45 20.50
C GLU A 105 6.07 -7.79 19.81
N TRP A 106 5.46 -7.82 18.63
CA TRP A 106 5.27 -9.07 17.89
C TRP A 106 6.44 -9.44 16.97
N GLY A 107 7.61 -8.87 17.22
CA GLY A 107 8.83 -9.30 16.53
C GLY A 107 9.07 -8.70 15.17
N MET A 108 8.44 -7.56 14.91
CA MET A 108 8.60 -6.84 13.64
C MET A 108 9.14 -5.45 13.88
N ARG A 109 9.90 -4.94 12.91
CA ARG A 109 10.28 -3.52 12.90
C ARG A 109 9.50 -2.87 11.77
N THR A 110 8.67 -1.90 12.10
CA THR A 110 7.70 -1.35 11.14
C THR A 110 7.75 0.16 11.03
N ALA A 111 7.28 0.64 9.89
CA ALA A 111 7.02 2.05 9.66
C ALA A 111 5.79 2.16 8.78
N SER A 112 5.04 3.24 8.91
CA SER A 112 3.84 3.45 8.12
C SER A 112 3.87 4.79 7.43
N PHE A 113 3.23 4.85 6.26
CA PHE A 113 3.06 6.10 5.52
C PHE A 113 1.78 6.02 4.70
N THR A 114 1.38 7.13 4.11
CA THR A 114 0.19 7.16 3.28
C THR A 114 0.51 7.54 1.85
N ASP A 115 -0.35 7.09 0.94
CA ASP A 115 -0.35 7.61 -0.42
C ASP A 115 -1.13 8.94 -0.46
N PRO A 116 -1.26 9.61 -1.62
CA PRO A 116 -1.95 10.90 -1.68
C PRO A 116 -3.41 10.87 -1.25
N ASP A 117 -4.06 9.71 -1.29
CA ASP A 117 -5.47 9.59 -0.91
C ASP A 117 -5.67 9.10 0.52
N GLY A 118 -4.59 8.86 1.24
CA GLY A 118 -4.68 8.42 2.63
C GLY A 118 -4.68 6.91 2.83
N HIS A 119 -4.42 6.13 1.77
CA HIS A 119 -4.29 4.68 1.95
C HIS A 119 -3.00 4.39 2.73
N ILE A 120 -3.11 3.51 3.72
CA ILE A 120 -1.99 3.22 4.63
C ILE A 120 -1.13 2.09 4.08
N TRP A 121 0.17 2.35 4.03
CA TRP A 121 1.17 1.35 3.67
C TRP A 121 2.09 1.14 4.86
N GLU A 122 2.43 -0.11 5.10
CA GLU A 122 3.37 -0.48 6.15
C GLU A 122 4.59 -1.13 5.54
N ILE A 123 5.77 -0.71 5.99
CA ILE A 123 7.03 -1.39 5.71
C ILE A 123 7.33 -2.25 6.94
N ALA A 124 7.60 -3.52 6.75
CA ALA A 124 7.81 -4.44 7.86
C ALA A 124 9.01 -5.35 7.63
N GLU A 125 9.90 -5.36 8.61
CA GLU A 125 11.06 -6.24 8.65
C GLU A 125 10.89 -7.23 9.79
N LYS A 126 11.12 -8.51 9.54
CA LYS A 126 11.05 -9.51 10.59
C LYS A 126 12.34 -9.41 11.40
N LEU A 127 12.22 -9.18 12.70
CA LEU A 127 13.37 -9.13 13.58
C LEU A 127 13.91 -10.54 13.85
N PRO A 128 15.22 -10.68 14.12
CA PRO A 128 15.77 -11.97 14.51
C PRO A 128 15.08 -12.45 15.78
N GLU A 129 14.89 -13.77 15.88
CA GLU A 129 14.35 -14.30 17.11
C GLU A 129 15.36 -14.06 18.20
N THR A 130 14.90 -13.48 19.30
CA THR A 130 15.79 -13.34 20.42
C THR A 130 15.86 -14.68 21.10
N GLU A 131 17.04 -15.11 21.47
CA GLU A 131 17.12 -16.26 22.30
C GLU A 131 16.45 -15.94 23.54
N SER A 132 15.54 -16.67 23.90
CA SER A 132 14.83 -16.40 25.00
C SER A 132 15.40 -16.41 26.12
N SER A 133 15.16 -15.77 26.27
CA SER A 133 15.19 -15.49 27.44
C SER A 133 13.96 -15.92 28.26
#